data_a15db6583df2cf65f6e074945f15dc4a
#
_entry.id   a15db6583df2cf65f6e074945f15dc4a
#
_cell.length_a   1.000
_cell.length_b   1.000
_cell.length_c   1.000
_cell.angle_alpha   90.00
_cell.angle_beta   90.00
_cell.angle_gamma   90.00
#
_symmetry.space_group_name_H-M   'P 1'
#
loop_
_entity.id
_entity.type
_entity.pdbx_description
1 polymer ?
#
loop_
_entity_poly.entity_id
_entity_poly.type
_entity_poly.pdbx_seq_one_letter_code
_entity_poly.pdbx_strand_id
1 'polypeptide(L)'
;MINTSPVHLTKRKLGERVVCMQEELDEFKDACKLQDLPGQADALVDLVYFALGTANMLGLPWQELWNDVHEANMRKVAGITKRGHKFDCIKPEGWVGPITSKILFDAGYEGHNPTLEQDDE
;
A
#
# COMPACT_ATOMS: atom_id res chain seq x y z
N MET A 1 -16.98 9.17 -0.90
CA MET A 1 -17.50 8.68 0.39
C MET A 1 -16.42 7.97 1.18
N ILE A 2 -16.31 8.26 2.46
CA ILE A 2 -15.35 7.62 3.35
C ILE A 2 -16.06 6.50 4.10
N ASN A 3 -15.55 5.30 3.99
CA ASN A 3 -16.07 4.16 4.76
C ASN A 3 -15.47 4.18 6.17
N THR A 4 -16.27 3.83 7.16
CA THR A 4 -15.85 3.88 8.56
C THR A 4 -15.34 2.54 9.07
N SER A 5 -15.48 1.48 8.26
CA SER A 5 -14.91 0.17 8.57
C SER A 5 -14.40 -0.46 7.29
N PRO A 6 -13.44 -1.40 7.41
CA PRO A 6 -12.87 -2.03 6.22
C PRO A 6 -13.92 -2.76 5.38
N VAL A 7 -13.90 -2.50 4.08
CA VAL A 7 -14.82 -3.11 3.13
C VAL A 7 -14.07 -3.48 1.86
N HIS A 8 -14.58 -4.47 1.15
CA HIS A 8 -14.09 -4.75 -0.19
C HIS A 8 -14.68 -3.76 -1.18
N LEU A 9 -13.89 -3.33 -2.14
CA LEU A 9 -14.39 -2.60 -3.30
C LEU A 9 -14.76 -3.59 -4.39
N THR A 10 -15.61 -3.14 -5.32
CA THR A 10 -15.90 -3.95 -6.48
C THR A 10 -14.63 -4.18 -7.29
N LYS A 11 -14.64 -5.26 -8.06
CA LYS A 11 -13.52 -5.58 -8.93
C LYS A 11 -13.21 -4.44 -9.90
N ARG A 12 -14.26 -3.79 -10.43
CA ARG A 12 -14.09 -2.68 -11.35
C ARG A 12 -13.40 -1.49 -10.69
N LYS A 13 -13.85 -1.12 -9.49
CA LYS A 13 -13.26 0.01 -8.77
C LYS A 13 -11.81 -0.26 -8.39
N LEU A 14 -11.51 -1.47 -7.94
CA LEU A 14 -10.12 -1.84 -7.66
C LEU A 14 -9.24 -1.74 -8.91
N GLY A 15 -9.78 -2.20 -10.05
CA GLY A 15 -9.05 -2.10 -11.31
C GLY A 15 -8.75 -0.66 -11.69
N GLU A 16 -9.70 0.24 -11.48
CA GLU A 16 -9.50 1.67 -11.74
C GLU A 16 -8.38 2.25 -10.86
N ARG A 17 -8.36 1.84 -9.59
CA ARG A 17 -7.32 2.31 -8.66
C ARG A 17 -5.94 1.77 -9.04
N VAL A 18 -5.89 0.50 -9.49
CA VAL A 18 -4.64 -0.08 -9.98
C VAL A 18 -4.10 0.71 -11.17
N VAL A 19 -4.98 1.05 -12.12
CA VAL A 19 -4.57 1.83 -13.29
C VAL A 19 -4.02 3.19 -12.88
N CYS A 20 -4.68 3.88 -11.96
CA CYS A 20 -4.23 5.19 -11.50
C CYS A 20 -2.83 5.12 -10.88
N MET A 21 -2.60 4.13 -10.02
CA MET A 21 -1.28 3.97 -9.37
C MET A 21 -0.22 3.55 -10.37
N GLN A 22 -0.60 2.70 -11.33
CA GLN A 22 0.35 2.28 -12.37
C GLN A 22 0.78 3.45 -13.24
N GLU A 23 -0.14 4.36 -13.57
CA GLU A 23 0.20 5.55 -14.35
C GLU A 23 1.24 6.40 -13.63
N GLU A 24 1.09 6.60 -12.32
CA GLU A 24 2.06 7.39 -11.56
C GLU A 24 3.41 6.69 -11.46
N LEU A 25 3.40 5.38 -11.31
CA LEU A 25 4.63 4.61 -11.30
C LEU A 25 5.35 4.71 -12.64
N ASP A 26 4.61 4.66 -13.74
CA ASP A 26 5.17 4.81 -15.08
C ASP A 26 5.76 6.21 -15.28
N GLU A 27 5.08 7.25 -14.78
CA GLU A 27 5.60 8.62 -14.83
C GLU A 27 6.88 8.76 -14.03
N PHE A 28 6.96 8.13 -12.86
CA PHE A 28 8.20 8.10 -12.09
C PHE A 28 9.32 7.46 -12.89
N LYS A 29 9.03 6.31 -13.50
CA LYS A 29 10.00 5.59 -14.30
C LYS A 29 10.53 6.45 -15.47
N ASP A 30 9.63 7.14 -16.15
CA ASP A 30 10.01 8.01 -17.27
C ASP A 30 10.86 9.19 -16.79
N ALA A 31 10.49 9.80 -15.66
CA ALA A 31 11.26 10.89 -15.09
C ALA A 31 12.66 10.41 -14.65
N CYS A 32 12.78 9.17 -14.21
CA CYS A 32 14.10 8.60 -13.90
C CYS A 32 14.98 8.51 -15.13
N LYS A 33 14.41 8.07 -16.26
CA LYS A 33 15.15 7.95 -17.51
C LYS A 33 15.66 9.31 -18.01
N LEU A 34 14.89 10.36 -17.74
CA LEU A 34 15.23 11.73 -18.17
C LEU A 34 16.05 12.47 -17.12
N GLN A 35 16.34 11.85 -15.98
CA GLN A 35 17.01 12.48 -14.85
C GLN A 35 16.28 13.75 -14.41
N ASP A 36 14.96 13.70 -14.47
CA ASP A 36 14.07 14.81 -14.13
C ASP A 36 13.65 14.69 -12.66
N LEU A 37 14.40 15.31 -11.76
CA LEU A 37 14.12 15.21 -10.34
C LEU A 37 12.77 15.82 -9.95
N PRO A 38 12.38 17.01 -10.45
CA PRO A 38 11.03 17.51 -10.17
C PRO A 38 9.93 16.54 -10.61
N GLY A 39 10.07 15.92 -11.79
CA GLY A 39 9.11 14.94 -12.27
C GLY A 39 9.06 13.71 -11.38
N GLN A 40 10.21 13.23 -10.90
CA GLN A 40 10.27 12.12 -9.96
C GLN A 40 9.52 12.46 -8.66
N ALA A 41 9.75 13.66 -8.14
CA ALA A 41 9.11 14.09 -6.90
C ALA A 41 7.60 14.18 -7.07
N ASP A 42 7.13 14.78 -8.16
CA ASP A 42 5.70 14.91 -8.42
C ASP A 42 5.02 13.54 -8.54
N ALA A 43 5.66 12.61 -9.26
CA ALA A 43 5.09 11.27 -9.43
C ALA A 43 5.01 10.52 -8.10
N LEU A 44 6.01 10.66 -7.24
CA LEU A 44 5.97 10.02 -5.92
C LEU A 44 4.85 10.57 -5.06
N VAL A 45 4.66 11.90 -5.07
CA VAL A 45 3.57 12.51 -4.31
C VAL A 45 2.22 12.01 -4.83
N ASP A 46 2.03 12.00 -6.15
CA ASP A 46 0.79 11.56 -6.74
C ASP A 46 0.51 10.08 -6.46
N LEU A 47 1.54 9.24 -6.48
CA LEU A 47 1.39 7.83 -6.15
C LEU A 47 0.87 7.65 -4.72
N VAL A 48 1.41 8.43 -3.77
CA VAL A 48 0.96 8.39 -2.39
C VAL A 48 -0.49 8.88 -2.28
N TYR A 49 -0.85 9.93 -3.02
CA TYR A 49 -2.23 10.42 -3.06
C TYR A 49 -3.20 9.31 -3.49
N PHE A 50 -2.89 8.61 -4.57
CA PHE A 50 -3.75 7.52 -5.03
C PHE A 50 -3.79 6.36 -4.05
N ALA A 51 -2.67 6.05 -3.40
CA ALA A 51 -2.63 4.99 -2.40
C ALA A 51 -3.51 5.36 -1.20
N LEU A 52 -3.39 6.58 -0.68
CA LEU A 52 -4.20 7.05 0.44
C LEU A 52 -5.68 7.13 0.07
N GLY A 53 -5.99 7.60 -1.13
CA GLY A 53 -7.37 7.63 -1.61
C GLY A 53 -7.98 6.23 -1.68
N THR A 54 -7.20 5.27 -2.15
CA THR A 54 -7.63 3.87 -2.20
C THR A 54 -7.87 3.32 -0.79
N ALA A 55 -6.97 3.63 0.14
CA ALA A 55 -7.12 3.22 1.54
C ALA A 55 -8.41 3.79 2.14
N ASN A 56 -8.74 5.05 1.83
CA ASN A 56 -9.99 5.66 2.29
C ASN A 56 -11.21 4.97 1.70
N MET A 57 -11.17 4.62 0.42
CA MET A 57 -12.26 3.89 -0.22
C MET A 57 -12.47 2.52 0.41
N LEU A 58 -11.39 1.86 0.80
CA LEU A 58 -11.45 0.55 1.47
C LEU A 58 -11.79 0.65 2.95
N GLY A 59 -11.90 1.86 3.51
CA GLY A 59 -12.21 2.05 4.92
C GLY A 59 -11.11 1.59 5.86
N LEU A 60 -9.85 1.66 5.42
CA LEU A 60 -8.74 1.13 6.22
C LEU A 60 -8.39 2.06 7.38
N PRO A 61 -8.09 1.50 8.57
CA PRO A 61 -7.58 2.29 9.69
C PRO A 61 -6.10 2.60 9.45
N TRP A 62 -5.85 3.58 8.59
CA TRP A 62 -4.54 3.81 7.99
C TRP A 62 -3.44 4.08 9.01
N GLN A 63 -3.71 4.93 10.00
CA GLN A 63 -2.67 5.29 10.97
C GLN A 63 -2.20 4.05 11.75
N GLU A 64 -3.13 3.20 12.17
CA GLU A 64 -2.79 1.99 12.89
C GLU A 64 -2.00 1.02 12.01
N LEU A 65 -2.44 0.86 10.77
CA LEU A 65 -1.74 -0.01 9.82
C LEU A 65 -0.34 0.51 9.53
N TRP A 66 -0.21 1.81 9.31
CA TRP A 66 1.08 2.44 9.06
C TRP A 66 2.03 2.22 10.22
N ASN A 67 1.55 2.51 11.44
CA ASN A 67 2.37 2.36 12.63
C ASN A 67 2.86 0.93 12.83
N ASP A 68 1.97 -0.04 12.58
CA ASP A 68 2.30 -1.45 12.73
C ASP A 68 3.37 -1.89 11.73
N VAL A 69 3.19 -1.53 10.45
CA VAL A 69 4.18 -1.84 9.42
C VAL A 69 5.50 -1.13 9.72
N HIS A 70 5.43 0.14 10.12
CA HIS A 70 6.63 0.91 10.44
C HIS A 70 7.41 0.26 11.59
N GLU A 71 6.72 -0.12 12.66
CA GLU A 71 7.37 -0.77 13.80
C GLU A 71 7.99 -2.11 13.39
N ALA A 72 7.30 -2.89 12.56
CA ALA A 72 7.84 -4.14 12.04
C ALA A 72 9.11 -3.89 11.23
N ASN A 73 9.10 -2.84 10.41
CA ASN A 73 10.27 -2.47 9.62
C ASN A 73 11.44 -2.01 10.49
N MET A 74 11.15 -1.29 11.57
CA MET A 74 12.18 -0.84 12.49
C MET A 74 12.85 -1.99 13.25
N ARG A 75 12.20 -3.14 13.32
CA ARG A 75 12.79 -4.34 13.92
C ARG A 75 13.68 -5.13 12.96
N LYS A 76 13.74 -4.74 11.69
CA LYS A 76 14.66 -5.34 10.73
C LYS A 76 16.06 -4.78 10.96
N VAL A 77 17.08 -5.55 10.56
CA VAL A 77 18.47 -5.10 10.69
C VAL A 77 19.03 -4.79 9.31
N ALA A 78 19.97 -3.86 9.26
CA ALA A 78 20.65 -3.51 8.01
C ALA A 78 21.52 -4.67 7.56
N GLY A 79 21.57 -4.88 6.25
CA GLY A 79 22.39 -5.96 5.71
C GLY A 79 22.22 -6.06 4.20
N ILE A 80 22.87 -7.09 3.63
CA ILE A 80 22.77 -7.39 2.21
C ILE A 80 21.62 -8.37 2.01
N THR A 81 20.59 -7.95 1.29
CA THR A 81 19.44 -8.79 1.00
C THR A 81 19.70 -9.64 -0.24
N LYS A 82 18.71 -10.49 -0.59
CA LYS A 82 18.76 -11.27 -1.82
C LYS A 82 18.84 -10.40 -3.06
N ARG A 83 18.42 -9.14 -2.97
CA ARG A 83 18.55 -8.18 -4.06
C ARG A 83 19.95 -7.60 -4.17
N GLY A 84 20.83 -7.90 -3.21
CA GLY A 84 22.18 -7.39 -3.20
C GLY A 84 22.29 -5.92 -2.78
N HIS A 85 21.30 -5.36 -2.17
CA HIS A 85 21.27 -3.96 -1.76
C HIS A 85 21.92 -3.81 -0.39
N LYS A 86 23.05 -3.16 -0.36
CA LYS A 86 23.90 -3.03 0.82
C LYS A 86 23.22 -2.34 2.00
N PHE A 87 22.31 -1.40 1.73
CA PHE A 87 21.62 -0.64 2.75
C PHE A 87 20.16 -1.07 2.97
N ASP A 88 19.78 -2.18 2.36
CA ASP A 88 18.47 -2.76 2.62
C ASP A 88 18.43 -3.33 4.05
N CYS A 89 17.21 -3.57 4.53
CA CYS A 89 16.99 -4.16 5.85
C CYS A 89 16.66 -5.63 5.70
N ILE A 90 17.19 -6.46 6.58
CA ILE A 90 16.92 -7.89 6.60
C ILE A 90 16.14 -8.25 7.86
N LYS A 91 15.36 -9.32 7.77
CA LYS A 91 14.59 -9.82 8.89
C LYS A 91 15.50 -10.65 9.78
N PRO A 92 15.73 -10.23 11.05
CA PRO A 92 16.53 -11.06 11.96
C PRO A 92 15.79 -12.34 12.31
N GLU A 93 16.50 -13.32 12.82
CA GLU A 93 15.89 -14.54 13.31
C GLU A 93 14.87 -14.17 14.39
N GLY A 94 13.69 -14.79 14.34
CA GLY A 94 12.61 -14.47 15.26
C GLY A 94 11.87 -13.17 15.00
N TRP A 95 12.15 -12.52 13.88
CA TRP A 95 11.47 -11.28 13.52
C TRP A 95 9.96 -11.53 13.39
N VAL A 96 9.19 -10.62 14.01
CA VAL A 96 7.73 -10.66 13.96
C VAL A 96 7.26 -9.60 12.97
N GLY A 97 6.48 -10.03 11.98
CA GLY A 97 5.94 -9.14 10.98
C GLY A 97 4.71 -8.37 11.46
N PRO A 98 4.11 -7.58 10.57
CA PRO A 98 2.89 -6.84 10.88
C PRO A 98 1.73 -7.77 11.22
N ILE A 99 0.83 -7.27 12.07
CA ILE A 99 -0.39 -8.00 12.46
C ILE A 99 -1.61 -7.42 11.75
N THR A 100 -1.47 -7.19 10.45
CA THR A 100 -2.46 -6.50 9.61
C THR A 100 -3.86 -7.09 9.73
N SER A 101 -3.98 -8.42 9.65
CA SER A 101 -5.29 -9.08 9.73
C SER A 101 -6.02 -8.77 11.03
N LYS A 102 -5.28 -8.75 12.14
CA LYS A 102 -5.87 -8.43 13.44
C LYS A 102 -6.35 -7.00 13.50
N ILE A 103 -5.56 -6.07 12.98
CA ILE A 103 -5.93 -4.65 12.96
C ILE A 103 -7.21 -4.45 12.15
N LEU A 104 -7.31 -5.08 10.98
CA LEU A 104 -8.50 -4.99 10.14
C LEU A 104 -9.71 -5.60 10.83
N PHE A 105 -9.55 -6.75 11.47
CA PHE A 105 -10.61 -7.43 12.18
C PHE A 105 -11.12 -6.54 13.34
N ASP A 106 -10.21 -5.97 14.12
CA ASP A 106 -10.56 -5.10 15.24
C ASP A 106 -11.27 -3.83 14.75
N ALA A 107 -11.02 -3.42 13.52
CA ALA A 107 -11.67 -2.25 12.91
C ALA A 107 -13.04 -2.58 12.29
N GLY A 108 -13.45 -3.85 12.33
CA GLY A 108 -14.77 -4.25 11.85
C GLY A 108 -14.78 -5.02 10.53
N TYR A 109 -13.63 -5.44 10.03
CA TYR A 109 -13.59 -6.26 8.83
C TYR A 109 -14.17 -7.64 9.09
N GLU A 110 -15.12 -8.06 8.25
CA GLU A 110 -15.83 -9.31 8.42
C GLU A 110 -15.17 -10.50 7.77
N GLY A 111 -14.15 -10.26 6.96
CA GLY A 111 -13.34 -11.35 6.41
C GLY A 111 -13.93 -12.10 5.24
N HIS A 112 -14.93 -11.54 4.55
CA HIS A 112 -15.49 -12.19 3.38
C HIS A 112 -15.20 -11.39 2.12
N ASN A 113 -15.21 -12.09 0.99
CA ASN A 113 -14.99 -11.46 -0.31
C ASN A 113 -16.32 -11.26 -1.02
N PRO A 114 -16.50 -10.15 -1.72
CA PRO A 114 -17.71 -9.98 -2.54
C PRO A 114 -17.68 -10.97 -3.71
N THR A 115 -18.86 -11.34 -4.19
CA THR A 115 -18.98 -12.17 -5.37
C THR A 115 -18.79 -11.31 -6.62
N LEU A 116 -18.62 -11.95 -7.77
CA LEU A 116 -18.50 -11.22 -9.03
C LEU A 116 -19.76 -10.42 -9.35
N GLU A 117 -20.90 -10.86 -8.86
CA GLU A 117 -22.16 -10.14 -9.06
C GLU A 117 -22.21 -8.81 -8.30
N GLN A 118 -21.29 -8.61 -7.37
CA GLN A 118 -21.20 -7.36 -6.61
C GLN A 118 -20.37 -6.30 -7.31
N ASP A 119 -19.78 -6.62 -8.45
CA ASP A 119 -19.13 -5.59 -9.26
C ASP A 119 -20.22 -4.66 -9.77
N ASP A 120 -20.14 -3.39 -9.38
CA ASP A 120 -21.12 -2.41 -9.82
C ASP A 120 -20.76 -1.86 -11.19
N GLU A 121 -21.68 -1.14 -11.74
CA GLU A 121 -21.54 -0.46 -13.01
C GLU A 121 -20.92 0.91 -12.81
#